data_d62db0fff6af7ad137de69709e41d4d0
#
_entry.id   d62db0fff6af7ad137de69709e41d4d0
#
_cell.length_a   1.000
_cell.length_b   1.000
_cell.length_c   1.000
_cell.angle_alpha   90.00
_cell.angle_beta   90.00
_cell.angle_gamma   90.00
#
_symmetry.space_group_name_H-M   'P 1'
#
loop_
_entity.id
_entity.type
_entity.pdbx_description
1 polymer ?
#
loop_
_entity_poly.entity_id
_entity_poly.type
_entity_poly.pdbx_seq_one_letter_code
_entity_poly.pdbx_strand_id
1 'polypeptide(L)'
;MRNPLADKVVDIKPSGIRKFFDIVSEMQDAISLGVGEPDFDTPWHIRDEGIYSLEKGRTFYTSNAGLKDLRQEICNTIQRKQGVTYDWQHEVLVTVGGSEAIDIGLRAMCNPGDEVLIPQPSYVSYEPCAVLAGATPVIIDLKAENEFRLTAEELEAAITDKTKVLILPFPNNPTGAIMEKSDLEAIAKVIEEHDIFVMSDEIYSELTYKEKHVSIVSLPGMKERTIYINGFSKAYAMTGWRLGYCCGPAAIIQQMTKIHQFAIMCAPTTSQYAAVEALKNGDPDIEEMRTA
;
A
#
# COMPACT_ATOMS: atom_id res chain seq x y z
N MET A 1 -21.36 -27.40 22.52
CA MET A 1 -21.64 -26.16 21.79
C MET A 1 -20.81 -26.16 20.50
N ARG A 2 -21.36 -25.67 19.38
CA ARG A 2 -20.59 -25.53 18.14
C ARG A 2 -19.48 -24.47 18.32
N ASN A 3 -18.28 -24.70 17.76
CA ASN A 3 -17.22 -23.71 17.77
C ASN A 3 -17.70 -22.43 17.02
N PRO A 4 -17.70 -21.24 17.65
CA PRO A 4 -18.14 -20.00 17.01
C PRO A 4 -17.06 -19.34 16.15
N LEU A 5 -15.81 -19.82 16.22
CA LEU A 5 -14.65 -19.19 15.59
C LEU A 5 -14.31 -19.86 14.25
N ALA A 6 -13.82 -19.07 13.30
CA ALA A 6 -13.27 -19.59 12.06
C ALA A 6 -11.82 -20.03 12.26
N ASP A 7 -11.50 -21.27 11.86
CA ASP A 7 -10.18 -21.88 12.12
C ASP A 7 -9.02 -21.01 11.60
N LYS A 8 -9.10 -20.52 10.37
CA LYS A 8 -8.08 -19.67 9.74
C LYS A 8 -7.80 -18.36 10.51
N VAL A 9 -8.76 -17.86 11.31
CA VAL A 9 -8.56 -16.65 12.12
C VAL A 9 -7.90 -17.00 13.46
N VAL A 10 -8.22 -18.16 14.01
CA VAL A 10 -7.63 -18.66 15.27
C VAL A 10 -6.14 -18.93 15.11
N ASP A 11 -5.73 -19.40 13.93
CA ASP A 11 -4.33 -19.75 13.63
C ASP A 11 -3.44 -18.51 13.40
N ILE A 12 -4.03 -17.36 13.09
CA ILE A 12 -3.29 -16.10 12.93
C ILE A 12 -2.84 -15.57 14.29
N LYS A 13 -1.53 -15.43 14.47
CA LYS A 13 -0.96 -14.84 15.69
C LYS A 13 -1.30 -13.35 15.77
N PRO A 14 -1.75 -12.84 16.94
CA PRO A 14 -1.90 -11.41 17.15
C PRO A 14 -0.58 -10.67 16.93
N SER A 15 -0.64 -9.48 16.32
CA SER A 15 0.54 -8.63 16.17
C SER A 15 1.13 -8.28 17.53
N GLY A 16 2.43 -8.59 17.73
CA GLY A 16 3.16 -8.28 18.96
C GLY A 16 3.31 -6.77 19.22
N ILE A 17 3.20 -5.95 18.19
CA ILE A 17 3.32 -4.49 18.26
C ILE A 17 2.29 -3.88 19.21
N ARG A 18 1.06 -4.39 19.26
CA ARG A 18 -0.02 -3.85 20.09
C ARG A 18 0.28 -3.87 21.58
N LYS A 19 0.94 -4.94 22.08
CA LYS A 19 1.33 -5.03 23.49
C LYS A 19 2.33 -3.95 23.91
N PHE A 20 3.20 -3.54 22.99
CA PHE A 20 4.15 -2.46 23.25
C PHE A 20 3.45 -1.09 23.26
N PHE A 21 2.43 -0.88 22.43
CA PHE A 21 1.64 0.35 22.45
C PHE A 21 0.96 0.58 23.80
N ASP A 22 0.31 -0.45 24.33
CA ASP A 22 -0.38 -0.35 25.61
C ASP A 22 0.61 0.03 26.72
N ILE A 23 1.81 -0.55 26.71
CA ILE A 23 2.87 -0.25 27.71
C ILE A 23 3.39 1.19 27.53
N VAL A 24 3.69 1.60 26.30
CA VAL A 24 4.28 2.93 26.03
C VAL A 24 3.27 4.05 26.31
N SER A 25 1.97 3.83 26.07
CA SER A 25 0.92 4.82 26.34
C SER A 25 0.76 5.11 27.84
N GLU A 26 1.18 4.21 28.72
CA GLU A 26 1.18 4.39 30.18
C GLU A 26 2.46 5.07 30.72
N MET A 27 3.50 5.23 29.89
CA MET A 27 4.77 5.82 30.28
C MET A 27 4.79 7.34 30.03
N GLN A 28 4.89 8.15 31.10
CA GLN A 28 4.81 9.61 31.01
C GLN A 28 6.06 10.29 30.41
N ASP A 29 7.22 9.63 30.48
CA ASP A 29 8.53 10.22 30.09
C ASP A 29 9.24 9.41 28.98
N ALA A 30 8.52 8.58 28.24
CA ALA A 30 9.09 7.75 27.19
C ALA A 30 8.99 8.44 25.80
N ILE A 31 10.13 8.51 25.10
CA ILE A 31 10.13 8.83 23.68
C ILE A 31 9.80 7.54 22.91
N SER A 32 8.63 7.48 22.29
CA SER A 32 8.23 6.30 21.54
C SER A 32 8.84 6.32 20.13
N LEU A 33 9.61 5.28 19.82
CA LEU A 33 10.05 4.97 18.44
C LEU A 33 9.31 3.74 17.89
N GLY A 34 8.21 3.35 18.54
CA GLY A 34 7.53 2.08 18.27
C GLY A 34 6.49 2.12 17.15
N VAL A 35 5.89 3.27 16.87
CA VAL A 35 4.94 3.45 15.77
C VAL A 35 5.64 4.19 14.64
N GLY A 36 5.60 3.63 13.43
CA GLY A 36 6.10 4.32 12.24
C GLY A 36 5.12 5.42 11.78
N GLU A 37 5.01 6.50 12.54
CA GLU A 37 4.23 7.68 12.18
C GLU A 37 5.17 8.87 11.92
N PRO A 38 4.88 9.73 10.92
CA PRO A 38 5.60 10.99 10.78
C PRO A 38 5.45 11.84 12.04
N ASP A 39 6.54 12.44 12.52
CA ASP A 39 6.57 13.36 13.68
C ASP A 39 6.14 14.79 13.27
N PHE A 40 5.06 14.85 12.52
CA PHE A 40 4.48 16.10 12.01
C PHE A 40 2.96 16.02 12.05
N ASP A 41 2.33 17.15 12.29
CA ASP A 41 0.91 17.30 11.99
C ASP A 41 0.66 17.28 10.48
N THR A 42 -0.51 16.79 10.06
CA THR A 42 -0.98 17.01 8.69
C THR A 42 -0.92 18.50 8.34
N PRO A 43 -0.32 18.93 7.20
CA PRO A 43 -0.21 20.33 6.80
C PRO A 43 -1.53 21.09 6.90
N TRP A 44 -1.46 22.35 7.33
CA TRP A 44 -2.68 23.11 7.68
C TRP A 44 -3.67 23.22 6.54
N HIS A 45 -3.21 23.53 5.31
CA HIS A 45 -4.11 23.68 4.16
C HIS A 45 -4.88 22.37 3.84
N ILE A 46 -4.28 21.21 4.10
CA ILE A 46 -4.92 19.91 3.94
C ILE A 46 -6.00 19.71 5.02
N ARG A 47 -5.67 20.07 6.28
CA ARG A 47 -6.66 20.03 7.39
C ARG A 47 -7.82 20.98 7.14
N ASP A 48 -7.53 22.19 6.66
CA ASP A 48 -8.50 23.23 6.35
C ASP A 48 -9.51 22.77 5.29
N GLU A 49 -9.06 22.12 4.19
CA GLU A 49 -9.98 21.55 3.20
C GLU A 49 -10.87 20.44 3.80
N GLY A 50 -10.34 19.62 4.71
CA GLY A 50 -11.13 18.67 5.47
C GLY A 50 -12.24 19.34 6.29
N ILE A 51 -11.90 20.38 7.03
CA ILE A 51 -12.86 21.21 7.82
C ILE A 51 -13.88 21.87 6.88
N TYR A 52 -13.42 22.49 5.81
CA TYR A 52 -14.26 23.14 4.82
C TYR A 52 -15.26 22.17 4.18
N SER A 53 -14.85 20.93 3.93
CA SER A 53 -15.75 19.90 3.39
C SER A 53 -16.93 19.63 4.33
N LEU A 54 -16.69 19.63 5.64
CA LEU A 54 -17.74 19.48 6.66
C LEU A 54 -18.63 20.73 6.75
N GLU A 55 -18.06 21.93 6.74
CA GLU A 55 -18.81 23.19 6.75
C GLU A 55 -19.74 23.33 5.52
N LYS A 56 -19.32 22.79 4.38
CA LYS A 56 -20.13 22.74 3.16
C LYS A 56 -21.14 21.59 3.09
N GLY A 57 -21.23 20.78 4.15
CA GLY A 57 -22.14 19.65 4.19
C GLY A 57 -21.79 18.54 3.21
N ARG A 58 -20.51 18.39 2.82
CA ARG A 58 -20.04 17.33 1.91
C ARG A 58 -19.87 16.01 2.68
N THR A 59 -20.99 15.47 3.20
CA THR A 59 -21.04 14.31 4.11
C THR A 59 -21.76 13.11 3.51
N PHE A 60 -22.01 13.10 2.22
CA PHE A 60 -22.69 12.01 1.51
C PHE A 60 -21.69 10.97 1.00
N TYR A 61 -22.20 9.80 0.65
CA TYR A 61 -21.41 8.77 -0.03
C TYR A 61 -20.84 9.30 -1.34
N THR A 62 -19.60 8.91 -1.62
CA THR A 62 -18.99 9.12 -2.94
C THR A 62 -19.28 7.94 -3.85
N SER A 63 -18.76 7.97 -5.09
CA SER A 63 -18.63 6.75 -5.89
C SER A 63 -17.87 5.67 -5.12
N ASN A 64 -18.19 4.39 -5.32
CA ASN A 64 -17.48 3.29 -4.69
C ASN A 64 -15.97 3.34 -4.97
N ALA A 65 -15.58 3.72 -6.18
CA ALA A 65 -14.17 3.86 -6.52
C ALA A 65 -13.50 5.15 -5.96
N GLY A 66 -14.28 6.03 -5.31
CA GLY A 66 -13.82 7.30 -4.76
C GLY A 66 -14.24 8.53 -5.58
N LEU A 67 -14.00 9.72 -5.05
CA LEU A 67 -14.29 11.00 -5.71
C LEU A 67 -13.60 11.06 -7.08
N LYS A 68 -14.33 11.56 -8.09
CA LYS A 68 -13.78 11.75 -9.43
C LYS A 68 -12.52 12.61 -9.43
N ASP A 69 -12.59 13.76 -8.77
CA ASP A 69 -11.48 14.72 -8.71
C ASP A 69 -10.24 14.09 -8.06
N LEU A 70 -10.42 13.31 -6.99
CA LEU A 70 -9.33 12.61 -6.34
C LEU A 70 -8.68 11.57 -7.27
N ARG A 71 -9.49 10.75 -7.96
CA ARG A 71 -8.95 9.74 -8.88
C ARG A 71 -8.20 10.37 -10.06
N GLN A 72 -8.67 11.52 -10.56
CA GLN A 72 -7.96 12.27 -11.58
C GLN A 72 -6.63 12.83 -11.07
N GLU A 73 -6.59 13.40 -9.85
CA GLU A 73 -5.35 13.91 -9.27
C GLU A 73 -4.36 12.79 -8.92
N ILE A 74 -4.83 11.60 -8.54
CA ILE A 74 -3.98 10.41 -8.39
C ILE A 74 -3.29 10.09 -9.73
N CYS A 75 -4.05 10.01 -10.83
CA CYS A 75 -3.48 9.77 -12.16
C CYS A 75 -2.47 10.85 -12.56
N ASN A 76 -2.80 12.13 -12.35
CA ASN A 76 -1.91 13.25 -12.65
C ASN A 76 -0.61 13.16 -11.87
N THR A 77 -0.69 12.80 -10.59
CA THR A 77 0.48 12.67 -9.71
C THR A 77 1.37 11.51 -10.14
N ILE A 78 0.80 10.35 -10.45
CA ILE A 78 1.57 9.19 -10.92
C ILE A 78 2.23 9.50 -12.27
N GLN A 79 1.50 10.14 -13.19
CA GLN A 79 2.07 10.57 -14.47
C GLN A 79 3.24 11.54 -14.27
N ARG A 80 3.10 12.52 -13.35
CA ARG A 80 4.15 13.51 -13.06
C ARG A 80 5.37 12.88 -12.40
N LYS A 81 5.17 11.95 -11.43
CA LYS A 81 6.24 11.38 -10.61
C LYS A 81 6.89 10.14 -11.24
N GLN A 82 6.12 9.28 -11.89
CA GLN A 82 6.54 7.97 -12.39
C GLN A 82 6.51 7.85 -13.93
N GLY A 83 5.91 8.81 -14.62
CA GLY A 83 5.76 8.76 -16.09
C GLY A 83 4.73 7.76 -16.60
N VAL A 84 3.87 7.21 -15.72
CA VAL A 84 2.88 6.17 -16.04
C VAL A 84 1.48 6.78 -16.07
N THR A 85 0.71 6.45 -17.11
CA THR A 85 -0.68 6.93 -17.26
C THR A 85 -1.66 5.81 -16.88
N TYR A 86 -2.64 6.15 -16.04
CA TYR A 86 -3.77 5.30 -15.70
C TYR A 86 -5.09 5.94 -16.14
N ASP A 87 -6.08 5.11 -16.46
CA ASP A 87 -7.45 5.56 -16.68
C ASP A 87 -8.15 5.74 -15.31
N TRP A 88 -8.42 6.99 -14.94
CA TRP A 88 -9.06 7.30 -13.68
C TRP A 88 -10.44 6.65 -13.51
N GLN A 89 -11.12 6.24 -14.58
CA GLN A 89 -12.46 5.65 -14.54
C GLN A 89 -12.41 4.16 -14.16
N HIS A 90 -11.42 3.42 -14.65
CA HIS A 90 -11.39 1.97 -14.55
C HIS A 90 -10.15 1.39 -13.88
N GLU A 91 -9.06 2.16 -13.76
CA GLU A 91 -7.77 1.67 -13.26
C GLU A 91 -7.38 2.25 -11.89
N VAL A 92 -8.29 2.98 -11.20
CA VAL A 92 -8.03 3.62 -9.90
C VAL A 92 -9.12 3.30 -8.89
N LEU A 93 -8.72 2.92 -7.67
CA LEU A 93 -9.60 2.72 -6.53
C LEU A 93 -9.04 3.44 -5.30
N VAL A 94 -9.86 4.28 -4.67
CA VAL A 94 -9.56 4.93 -3.37
C VAL A 94 -9.97 3.99 -2.24
N THR A 95 -9.07 3.75 -1.30
CA THR A 95 -9.22 2.76 -0.22
C THR A 95 -9.07 3.37 1.18
N VAL A 96 -9.47 2.63 2.21
CA VAL A 96 -9.26 2.99 3.62
C VAL A 96 -7.83 2.66 4.05
N GLY A 97 -6.87 3.46 3.54
CA GLY A 97 -5.44 3.23 3.65
C GLY A 97 -4.93 2.14 2.71
N GLY A 98 -3.61 2.03 2.57
CA GLY A 98 -2.95 0.99 1.76
C GLY A 98 -3.26 -0.42 2.27
N SER A 99 -3.52 -0.59 3.57
CA SER A 99 -3.84 -1.90 4.16
C SER A 99 -5.11 -2.53 3.58
N GLU A 100 -6.14 -1.72 3.28
CA GLU A 100 -7.31 -2.24 2.59
C GLU A 100 -6.98 -2.67 1.16
N ALA A 101 -6.19 -1.88 0.44
CA ALA A 101 -5.77 -2.23 -0.92
C ALA A 101 -5.06 -3.59 -0.97
N ILE A 102 -4.21 -3.88 0.04
CA ILE A 102 -3.53 -5.17 0.17
C ILE A 102 -4.55 -6.30 0.40
N ASP A 103 -5.42 -6.16 1.40
CA ASP A 103 -6.41 -7.21 1.74
C ASP A 103 -7.35 -7.51 0.57
N ILE A 104 -7.99 -6.49 0.01
CA ILE A 104 -8.94 -6.70 -1.10
C ILE A 104 -8.26 -7.09 -2.41
N GLY A 105 -7.01 -6.69 -2.64
CA GLY A 105 -6.20 -7.10 -3.77
C GLY A 105 -5.95 -8.60 -3.75
N LEU A 106 -5.46 -9.13 -2.64
CA LEU A 106 -5.25 -10.56 -2.47
C LEU A 106 -6.55 -11.35 -2.58
N ARG A 107 -7.64 -10.88 -1.97
CA ARG A 107 -8.97 -11.50 -2.10
C ARG A 107 -9.52 -11.49 -3.54
N ALA A 108 -9.16 -10.49 -4.33
CA ALA A 108 -9.60 -10.38 -5.72
C ALA A 108 -8.80 -11.29 -6.66
N MET A 109 -7.54 -11.57 -6.33
CA MET A 109 -6.63 -12.29 -7.21
C MET A 109 -6.41 -13.75 -6.84
N CYS A 110 -6.48 -14.12 -5.54
CA CYS A 110 -6.08 -15.43 -5.09
C CYS A 110 -7.25 -16.40 -4.89
N ASN A 111 -7.05 -17.64 -5.28
CA ASN A 111 -7.88 -18.79 -4.94
C ASN A 111 -7.19 -19.65 -3.86
N PRO A 112 -7.94 -20.53 -3.16
CA PRO A 112 -7.33 -21.53 -2.29
C PRO A 112 -6.29 -22.38 -3.03
N GLY A 113 -5.05 -22.40 -2.50
CA GLY A 113 -3.94 -23.12 -3.09
C GLY A 113 -2.98 -22.27 -3.93
N ASP A 114 -3.37 -21.06 -4.32
CA ASP A 114 -2.45 -20.09 -4.91
C ASP A 114 -1.42 -19.64 -3.87
N GLU A 115 -0.19 -19.39 -4.29
CA GLU A 115 0.91 -18.92 -3.45
C GLU A 115 1.15 -17.43 -3.64
N VAL A 116 1.45 -16.77 -2.51
CA VAL A 116 1.83 -15.36 -2.44
C VAL A 116 3.24 -15.25 -1.89
N LEU A 117 4.17 -14.75 -2.70
CA LEU A 117 5.56 -14.52 -2.29
C LEU A 117 5.63 -13.24 -1.44
N ILE A 118 6.26 -13.35 -0.27
CA ILE A 118 6.36 -12.27 0.70
C ILE A 118 7.82 -12.11 1.16
N PRO A 119 8.54 -11.10 0.65
CA PRO A 119 9.86 -10.76 1.17
C PRO A 119 9.79 -10.34 2.64
N GLN A 120 10.67 -10.89 3.49
CA GLN A 120 10.78 -10.55 4.92
C GLN A 120 12.23 -10.24 5.29
N PRO A 121 12.47 -9.33 6.30
CA PRO A 121 11.47 -8.66 7.13
C PRO A 121 10.66 -7.61 6.37
N SER A 122 9.35 -7.55 6.64
CA SER A 122 8.44 -6.59 6.01
C SER A 122 7.23 -6.31 6.91
N TYR A 123 6.29 -5.53 6.40
CA TYR A 123 5.10 -5.15 7.16
C TYR A 123 4.26 -6.37 7.57
N VAL A 124 3.96 -6.45 8.85
CA VAL A 124 3.38 -7.63 9.53
C VAL A 124 2.01 -8.08 9.01
N SER A 125 1.32 -7.26 8.21
CA SER A 125 -0.02 -7.58 7.72
C SER A 125 -0.04 -8.38 6.41
N TYR A 126 1.07 -8.50 5.68
CA TYR A 126 1.06 -9.18 4.38
C TYR A 126 0.71 -10.67 4.53
N GLU A 127 1.40 -11.38 5.42
CA GLU A 127 1.16 -12.80 5.66
C GLU A 127 -0.27 -13.08 6.15
N PRO A 128 -0.81 -12.40 7.19
CA PRO A 128 -2.20 -12.56 7.59
C PRO A 128 -3.21 -12.25 6.49
N CYS A 129 -2.99 -11.23 5.65
CA CYS A 129 -3.88 -10.92 4.53
C CYS A 129 -3.89 -12.05 3.49
N ALA A 130 -2.72 -12.65 3.18
CA ALA A 130 -2.64 -13.80 2.28
C ALA A 130 -3.44 -15.01 2.82
N VAL A 131 -3.27 -15.34 4.11
CA VAL A 131 -4.02 -16.40 4.79
C VAL A 131 -5.53 -16.12 4.78
N LEU A 132 -5.94 -14.90 5.09
CA LEU A 132 -7.35 -14.50 5.09
C LEU A 132 -7.96 -14.54 3.68
N ALA A 133 -7.19 -14.26 2.65
CA ALA A 133 -7.59 -14.42 1.25
C ALA A 133 -7.71 -15.90 0.83
N GLY A 134 -7.20 -16.83 1.63
CA GLY A 134 -7.19 -18.26 1.35
C GLY A 134 -5.96 -18.74 0.57
N ALA A 135 -4.99 -17.86 0.34
CA ALA A 135 -3.73 -18.18 -0.30
C ALA A 135 -2.72 -18.75 0.70
N THR A 136 -1.66 -19.35 0.18
CA THR A 136 -0.52 -19.84 0.95
C THR A 136 0.61 -18.80 0.91
N PRO A 137 1.01 -18.19 2.03
CA PRO A 137 2.16 -17.31 2.06
C PRO A 137 3.46 -18.13 1.89
N VAL A 138 4.34 -17.67 1.01
CA VAL A 138 5.69 -18.20 0.80
C VAL A 138 6.68 -17.09 1.14
N ILE A 139 7.48 -17.30 2.17
CA ILE A 139 8.39 -16.28 2.68
C ILE A 139 9.71 -16.34 1.91
N ILE A 140 10.20 -15.16 1.51
CA ILE A 140 11.55 -14.97 0.97
C ILE A 140 12.36 -14.20 2.00
N ASP A 141 13.36 -14.85 2.60
CA ASP A 141 14.21 -14.22 3.61
C ASP A 141 15.23 -13.27 2.95
N LEU A 142 14.98 -11.97 3.09
CA LEU A 142 15.91 -10.93 2.63
C LEU A 142 17.16 -10.89 3.49
N LYS A 143 18.31 -10.71 2.86
CA LYS A 143 19.61 -10.82 3.51
C LYS A 143 20.25 -9.47 3.77
N ALA A 144 20.87 -9.33 4.95
CA ALA A 144 21.59 -8.12 5.33
C ALA A 144 22.78 -7.82 4.41
N GLU A 145 23.46 -8.86 3.90
CA GLU A 145 24.54 -8.72 2.93
C GLU A 145 24.11 -8.09 1.60
N ASN A 146 22.82 -8.19 1.25
CA ASN A 146 22.20 -7.55 0.09
C ASN A 146 21.44 -6.26 0.49
N GLU A 147 21.74 -5.68 1.66
CA GLU A 147 21.04 -4.49 2.19
C GLU A 147 19.51 -4.70 2.28
N PHE A 148 19.06 -5.94 2.49
CA PHE A 148 17.65 -6.35 2.50
C PHE A 148 16.91 -6.06 1.18
N ARG A 149 17.60 -6.04 0.05
CA ARG A 149 17.01 -5.98 -1.29
C ARG A 149 16.60 -7.38 -1.75
N LEU A 150 15.55 -7.46 -2.54
CA LEU A 150 15.14 -8.70 -3.18
C LEU A 150 15.97 -8.92 -4.46
N THR A 151 16.70 -10.03 -4.55
CA THR A 151 17.45 -10.38 -5.76
C THR A 151 16.62 -11.25 -6.71
N ALA A 152 16.99 -11.25 -8.00
CA ALA A 152 16.36 -12.10 -9.01
C ALA A 152 16.51 -13.58 -8.67
N GLU A 153 17.68 -13.99 -8.17
CA GLU A 153 17.98 -15.35 -7.77
C GLU A 153 17.12 -15.83 -6.59
N GLU A 154 16.90 -14.95 -5.59
CA GLU A 154 16.04 -15.26 -4.45
C GLU A 154 14.58 -15.37 -4.88
N LEU A 155 14.13 -14.50 -5.79
CA LEU A 155 12.80 -14.57 -6.36
C LEU A 155 12.60 -15.86 -7.16
N GLU A 156 13.50 -16.17 -8.09
CA GLU A 156 13.46 -17.38 -8.93
C GLU A 156 13.40 -18.65 -8.09
N ALA A 157 14.23 -18.72 -7.03
CA ALA A 157 14.28 -19.89 -6.14
C ALA A 157 12.98 -20.12 -5.33
N ALA A 158 12.16 -19.08 -5.15
CA ALA A 158 10.91 -19.18 -4.39
C ALA A 158 9.69 -19.50 -5.27
N ILE A 159 9.81 -19.39 -6.59
CA ILE A 159 8.68 -19.57 -7.51
C ILE A 159 8.37 -21.05 -7.69
N THR A 160 7.07 -21.36 -7.69
CA THR A 160 6.51 -22.67 -8.05
C THR A 160 5.41 -22.50 -9.10
N ASP A 161 4.86 -23.60 -9.59
CA ASP A 161 3.70 -23.62 -10.49
C ASP A 161 2.39 -23.09 -9.84
N LYS A 162 2.40 -22.85 -8.52
CA LYS A 162 1.29 -22.25 -7.75
C LYS A 162 1.48 -20.78 -7.46
N THR A 163 2.65 -20.24 -7.71
CA THR A 163 2.98 -18.85 -7.45
C THR A 163 2.13 -17.94 -8.32
N LYS A 164 1.41 -17.02 -7.72
CA LYS A 164 0.52 -16.11 -8.43
C LYS A 164 0.81 -14.65 -8.20
N VAL A 165 1.18 -14.28 -6.98
CA VAL A 165 1.38 -12.88 -6.59
C VAL A 165 2.70 -12.73 -5.84
N LEU A 166 3.48 -11.72 -6.21
CA LEU A 166 4.58 -11.20 -5.43
C LEU A 166 4.13 -9.91 -4.74
N ILE A 167 4.26 -9.81 -3.42
CA ILE A 167 4.21 -8.53 -2.71
C ILE A 167 5.59 -7.90 -2.79
N LEU A 168 5.67 -6.68 -3.31
CA LEU A 168 6.92 -5.92 -3.46
C LEU A 168 6.86 -4.67 -2.58
N PRO A 169 7.35 -4.73 -1.31
CA PRO A 169 7.15 -3.70 -0.31
C PRO A 169 8.36 -2.76 -0.21
N PHE A 170 8.62 -1.96 -1.23
CA PHE A 170 9.77 -1.05 -1.24
C PHE A 170 9.38 0.40 -1.59
N PRO A 171 9.89 1.40 -0.85
CA PRO A 171 10.80 1.33 0.31
C PRO A 171 10.21 0.55 1.48
N ASN A 172 11.04 -0.27 2.12
CA ASN A 172 10.60 -1.32 3.04
C ASN A 172 10.40 -0.82 4.49
N ASN A 173 9.37 -1.31 5.13
CA ASN A 173 9.18 -1.26 6.58
C ASN A 173 9.37 -2.70 7.13
N PRO A 174 10.38 -3.00 8.00
CA PRO A 174 11.05 -2.04 8.90
C PRO A 174 12.48 -1.64 8.47
N THR A 175 13.06 -2.20 7.42
CA THR A 175 14.50 -2.06 7.15
C THR A 175 14.91 -0.73 6.54
N GLY A 176 13.97 -0.01 5.92
CA GLY A 176 14.26 1.18 5.11
C GLY A 176 14.96 0.88 3.78
N ALA A 177 15.09 -0.41 3.41
CA ALA A 177 15.68 -0.82 2.14
C ALA A 177 14.89 -0.26 0.96
N ILE A 178 15.62 0.12 -0.08
CA ILE A 178 15.08 0.55 -1.37
C ILE A 178 15.54 -0.42 -2.46
N MET A 179 14.80 -0.48 -3.57
CA MET A 179 15.23 -1.17 -4.77
C MET A 179 15.75 -0.15 -5.78
N GLU A 180 16.94 -0.38 -6.31
CA GLU A 180 17.45 0.41 -7.43
C GLU A 180 16.78 -0.01 -8.75
N LYS A 181 16.92 0.83 -9.78
CA LYS A 181 16.35 0.52 -11.09
C LYS A 181 16.88 -0.80 -11.66
N SER A 182 18.16 -1.06 -11.46
CA SER A 182 18.81 -2.33 -11.90
C SER A 182 18.22 -3.55 -11.21
N ASP A 183 17.93 -3.45 -9.90
CA ASP A 183 17.32 -4.54 -9.14
C ASP A 183 15.90 -4.83 -9.67
N LEU A 184 15.13 -3.74 -9.87
CA LEU A 184 13.78 -3.84 -10.43
C LEU A 184 13.76 -4.41 -11.84
N GLU A 185 14.71 -4.02 -12.70
CA GLU A 185 14.86 -4.59 -14.06
C GLU A 185 15.23 -6.07 -14.03
N ALA A 186 16.00 -6.52 -13.04
CA ALA A 186 16.36 -7.93 -12.89
C ALA A 186 15.15 -8.76 -12.44
N ILE A 187 14.42 -8.34 -11.40
CA ILE A 187 13.23 -9.07 -10.94
C ILE A 187 12.07 -9.00 -11.94
N ALA A 188 11.94 -7.90 -12.71
CA ALA A 188 10.89 -7.77 -13.73
C ALA A 188 10.99 -8.87 -14.79
N LYS A 189 12.20 -9.27 -15.19
CA LYS A 189 12.40 -10.37 -16.13
C LYS A 189 11.87 -11.70 -15.57
N VAL A 190 12.19 -11.99 -14.32
CA VAL A 190 11.70 -13.20 -13.64
C VAL A 190 10.17 -13.18 -13.54
N ILE A 191 9.59 -12.04 -13.18
CA ILE A 191 8.14 -11.85 -13.08
C ILE A 191 7.46 -12.08 -14.44
N GLU A 192 8.04 -11.60 -15.54
CA GLU A 192 7.52 -11.80 -16.89
C GLU A 192 7.64 -13.26 -17.34
N GLU A 193 8.79 -13.90 -17.10
CA GLU A 193 9.05 -15.28 -17.50
C GLU A 193 8.07 -16.27 -16.84
N HIS A 194 7.69 -16.01 -15.58
CA HIS A 194 6.77 -16.85 -14.80
C HIS A 194 5.32 -16.36 -14.79
N ASP A 195 5.00 -15.29 -15.52
CA ASP A 195 3.66 -14.68 -15.59
C ASP A 195 3.02 -14.37 -14.23
N ILE A 196 3.81 -13.83 -13.30
CA ILE A 196 3.40 -13.49 -11.94
C ILE A 196 2.79 -12.07 -11.91
N PHE A 197 1.77 -11.87 -11.07
CA PHE A 197 1.26 -10.55 -10.72
C PHE A 197 2.04 -9.94 -9.56
N VAL A 198 2.10 -8.61 -9.52
CA VAL A 198 2.79 -7.87 -8.46
C VAL A 198 1.81 -6.99 -7.69
N MET A 199 1.95 -6.96 -6.37
CA MET A 199 1.38 -5.92 -5.51
C MET A 199 2.52 -5.07 -4.98
N SER A 200 2.75 -3.91 -5.60
CA SER A 200 3.81 -2.99 -5.22
C SER A 200 3.30 -2.02 -4.17
N ASP A 201 3.69 -2.23 -2.92
CA ASP A 201 3.37 -1.31 -1.82
C ASP A 201 4.46 -0.24 -1.73
N GLU A 202 4.11 0.94 -2.25
CA GLU A 202 5.01 2.08 -2.37
C GLU A 202 4.62 3.23 -1.43
N ILE A 203 3.98 2.91 -0.30
CA ILE A 203 3.49 3.91 0.68
C ILE A 203 4.61 4.83 1.20
N TYR A 204 5.86 4.38 1.16
CA TYR A 204 7.04 5.13 1.60
C TYR A 204 7.83 5.76 0.44
N SER A 205 7.33 5.76 -0.79
CA SER A 205 8.03 6.28 -1.98
C SER A 205 8.56 7.70 -1.83
N GLU A 206 7.82 8.58 -1.15
CA GLU A 206 8.21 9.98 -0.92
C GLU A 206 9.23 10.15 0.21
N LEU A 207 9.47 9.12 1.02
CA LEU A 207 10.43 9.12 2.13
C LEU A 207 11.76 8.45 1.73
N THR A 208 12.17 8.60 0.48
CA THR A 208 13.47 8.17 -0.02
C THR A 208 14.43 9.34 0.10
N TYR A 209 15.47 9.21 0.95
CA TYR A 209 16.32 10.33 1.36
C TYR A 209 17.56 10.55 0.49
N LYS A 210 18.09 9.50 -0.13
CA LYS A 210 19.36 9.59 -0.89
C LYS A 210 19.16 9.61 -2.40
N GLU A 211 18.18 8.88 -2.89
CA GLU A 211 17.92 8.68 -4.32
C GLU A 211 16.45 8.92 -4.64
N LYS A 212 16.14 9.15 -5.90
CA LYS A 212 14.75 9.22 -6.34
C LYS A 212 14.18 7.82 -6.41
N HIS A 213 13.03 7.60 -5.78
CA HIS A 213 12.30 6.35 -5.88
C HIS A 213 11.97 5.99 -7.35
N VAL A 214 12.16 4.74 -7.70
CA VAL A 214 11.76 4.17 -8.98
C VAL A 214 10.66 3.15 -8.71
N SER A 215 9.52 3.33 -9.36
CA SER A 215 8.42 2.39 -9.27
C SER A 215 8.56 1.29 -10.31
N ILE A 216 8.26 0.04 -9.93
CA ILE A 216 8.27 -1.09 -10.87
C ILE A 216 7.27 -0.89 -12.04
N VAL A 217 6.16 -0.16 -11.82
CA VAL A 217 5.17 0.10 -12.87
C VAL A 217 5.69 0.99 -14.00
N SER A 218 6.83 1.66 -13.79
CA SER A 218 7.51 2.44 -14.83
C SER A 218 8.32 1.59 -15.81
N LEU A 219 8.54 0.32 -15.49
CA LEU A 219 9.27 -0.60 -16.36
C LEU A 219 8.33 -1.19 -17.42
N PRO A 220 8.84 -1.48 -18.64
CA PRO A 220 8.04 -2.12 -19.68
C PRO A 220 7.40 -3.42 -19.20
N GLY A 221 6.13 -3.67 -19.55
CA GLY A 221 5.41 -4.89 -19.20
C GLY A 221 4.93 -4.99 -17.76
N MET A 222 5.35 -4.08 -16.87
CA MET A 222 5.02 -4.18 -15.44
C MET A 222 3.68 -3.51 -15.08
N LYS A 223 3.29 -2.45 -15.78
CA LYS A 223 1.97 -1.80 -15.53
C LYS A 223 0.81 -2.79 -15.68
N GLU A 224 0.87 -3.65 -16.68
CA GLU A 224 -0.19 -4.59 -17.07
C GLU A 224 -0.37 -5.75 -16.08
N ARG A 225 0.57 -5.92 -15.14
CA ARG A 225 0.57 -7.01 -14.14
C ARG A 225 0.77 -6.55 -12.71
N THR A 226 0.78 -5.23 -12.46
CA THR A 226 1.03 -4.67 -11.12
C THR A 226 -0.18 -3.92 -10.59
N ILE A 227 -0.51 -4.20 -9.33
CA ILE A 227 -1.33 -3.33 -8.49
C ILE A 227 -0.36 -2.41 -7.74
N TYR A 228 -0.28 -1.16 -8.17
CA TYR A 228 0.43 -0.09 -7.49
C TYR A 228 -0.38 0.37 -6.29
N ILE A 229 0.18 0.33 -5.10
CA ILE A 229 -0.45 0.73 -3.83
C ILE A 229 0.32 1.91 -3.25
N ASN A 230 -0.41 2.95 -2.89
CA ASN A 230 0.14 4.11 -2.20
C ASN A 230 -0.94 4.78 -1.33
N GLY A 231 -0.62 5.90 -0.70
CA GLY A 231 -1.58 6.61 0.15
C GLY A 231 -1.02 7.87 0.76
N PHE A 232 -1.78 8.40 1.70
CA PHE A 232 -1.54 9.73 2.27
C PHE A 232 -0.90 9.67 3.66
N SER A 233 -0.92 8.48 4.27
CA SER A 233 -0.51 8.30 5.67
C SER A 233 0.89 8.78 5.97
N LYS A 234 1.84 8.55 5.06
CA LYS A 234 3.28 8.81 5.29
C LYS A 234 3.72 10.12 4.66
N ALA A 235 3.52 10.27 3.37
CA ALA A 235 3.97 11.46 2.63
C ALA A 235 3.34 12.76 3.14
N TYR A 236 2.09 12.72 3.62
CA TYR A 236 1.34 13.91 4.03
C TYR A 236 1.00 13.93 5.52
N ALA A 237 1.65 13.09 6.33
CA ALA A 237 1.34 12.95 7.77
C ALA A 237 -0.17 12.75 8.06
N MET A 238 -0.84 11.90 7.26
CA MET A 238 -2.28 11.66 7.30
C MET A 238 -2.62 10.25 7.83
N THR A 239 -1.90 9.74 8.83
CA THR A 239 -2.11 8.37 9.35
C THR A 239 -3.52 8.15 9.87
N GLY A 240 -4.06 9.10 10.64
CA GLY A 240 -5.39 9.06 11.24
C GLY A 240 -6.55 9.29 10.25
N TRP A 241 -6.30 9.83 9.07
CA TRP A 241 -7.32 10.09 8.04
C TRP A 241 -7.80 8.82 7.32
N ARG A 242 -7.06 7.73 7.48
CA ARG A 242 -7.38 6.42 6.90
C ARG A 242 -7.67 6.47 5.39
N LEU A 243 -6.73 7.00 4.61
CA LEU A 243 -6.90 7.10 3.16
C LEU A 243 -5.66 6.59 2.40
N GLY A 244 -5.93 5.78 1.39
CA GLY A 244 -4.97 5.28 0.43
C GLY A 244 -5.62 5.08 -0.92
N TYR A 245 -4.88 4.53 -1.85
CA TYR A 245 -5.39 4.19 -3.17
C TYR A 245 -4.56 3.08 -3.80
N CYS A 246 -5.15 2.44 -4.79
CA CYS A 246 -4.41 1.56 -5.69
C CYS A 246 -4.75 1.83 -7.15
N CYS A 247 -3.78 1.54 -8.02
CA CYS A 247 -3.93 1.61 -9.46
C CYS A 247 -3.45 0.31 -10.08
N GLY A 248 -4.09 -0.13 -11.17
CA GLY A 248 -3.70 -1.37 -11.84
C GLY A 248 -4.62 -1.77 -12.96
N PRO A 249 -4.47 -2.98 -13.50
CA PRO A 249 -5.29 -3.46 -14.61
C PRO A 249 -6.79 -3.36 -14.29
N ALA A 250 -7.57 -2.79 -15.20
CA ALA A 250 -8.99 -2.51 -15.01
C ALA A 250 -9.80 -3.73 -14.57
N ALA A 251 -9.47 -4.92 -15.09
CA ALA A 251 -10.13 -6.16 -14.72
C ALA A 251 -9.96 -6.50 -13.23
N ILE A 252 -8.77 -6.26 -12.65
CA ILE A 252 -8.48 -6.51 -11.23
C ILE A 252 -9.13 -5.41 -10.38
N ILE A 253 -8.93 -4.14 -10.74
CA ILE A 253 -9.51 -2.99 -10.03
C ILE A 253 -11.05 -3.11 -9.93
N GLN A 254 -11.70 -3.60 -10.97
CA GLN A 254 -13.15 -3.85 -10.94
C GLN A 254 -13.54 -4.89 -9.87
N GLN A 255 -12.77 -5.96 -9.71
CA GLN A 255 -13.07 -6.96 -8.68
C GLN A 255 -12.74 -6.43 -7.28
N MET A 256 -11.63 -5.71 -7.11
CA MET A 256 -11.31 -5.03 -5.87
C MET A 256 -12.42 -4.04 -5.46
N THR A 257 -12.90 -3.22 -6.41
CA THR A 257 -14.02 -2.28 -6.18
C THR A 257 -15.29 -3.00 -5.73
N LYS A 258 -15.57 -4.18 -6.25
CA LYS A 258 -16.73 -4.99 -5.83
C LYS A 258 -16.62 -5.42 -4.36
N ILE A 259 -15.43 -5.87 -3.92
CA ILE A 259 -15.21 -6.26 -2.51
C ILE A 259 -15.31 -5.02 -1.61
N HIS A 260 -14.65 -3.94 -1.99
CA HIS A 260 -14.70 -2.63 -1.31
C HIS A 260 -16.15 -2.15 -1.12
N GLN A 261 -16.95 -2.20 -2.18
CA GLN A 261 -18.36 -1.79 -2.14
C GLN A 261 -19.16 -2.58 -1.09
N PHE A 262 -18.98 -3.90 -1.03
CA PHE A 262 -19.73 -4.73 -0.07
C PHE A 262 -19.19 -4.61 1.37
N ALA A 263 -17.92 -4.27 1.55
CA ALA A 263 -17.32 -4.13 2.86
C ALA A 263 -17.61 -2.77 3.51
N ILE A 264 -17.39 -1.68 2.80
CA ILE A 264 -17.41 -0.31 3.36
C ILE A 264 -18.09 0.74 2.48
N MET A 265 -18.59 0.40 1.32
CA MET A 265 -19.27 1.29 0.37
C MET A 265 -18.31 2.27 -0.32
N CYS A 266 -17.63 3.15 0.42
CA CYS A 266 -16.62 4.09 -0.06
C CYS A 266 -15.71 4.52 1.09
N ALA A 267 -14.52 5.03 0.77
CA ALA A 267 -13.62 5.62 1.75
C ALA A 267 -14.22 6.92 2.36
N PRO A 268 -13.75 7.38 3.55
CA PRO A 268 -14.28 8.57 4.22
C PRO A 268 -14.27 9.80 3.32
N THR A 269 -15.43 10.43 3.11
CA THR A 269 -15.61 11.54 2.16
C THR A 269 -14.77 12.75 2.51
N THR A 270 -14.72 13.14 3.79
CA THR A 270 -13.89 14.27 4.26
C THR A 270 -12.42 14.07 3.96
N SER A 271 -11.90 12.85 4.19
CA SER A 271 -10.51 12.50 3.89
C SER A 271 -10.22 12.59 2.39
N GLN A 272 -11.20 12.25 1.54
CA GLN A 272 -11.02 12.34 0.09
C GLN A 272 -10.91 13.79 -0.40
N TYR A 273 -11.68 14.73 0.16
CA TYR A 273 -11.55 16.15 -0.17
C TYR A 273 -10.19 16.71 0.28
N ALA A 274 -9.77 16.41 1.50
CA ALA A 274 -8.44 16.77 1.99
C ALA A 274 -7.31 16.20 1.12
N ALA A 275 -7.47 14.98 0.62
CA ALA A 275 -6.50 14.33 -0.24
C ALA A 275 -6.38 14.96 -1.63
N VAL A 276 -7.46 15.54 -2.17
CA VAL A 276 -7.38 16.34 -3.41
C VAL A 276 -6.45 17.52 -3.21
N GLU A 277 -6.58 18.22 -2.10
CA GLU A 277 -5.70 19.34 -1.73
C GLU A 277 -4.24 18.87 -1.55
N ALA A 278 -4.04 17.75 -0.85
CA ALA A 278 -2.72 17.17 -0.64
C ALA A 278 -1.99 16.88 -1.96
N LEU A 279 -2.66 16.26 -2.94
CA LEU A 279 -2.05 15.93 -4.24
C LEU A 279 -1.79 17.15 -5.12
N LYS A 280 -2.61 18.19 -4.99
CA LYS A 280 -2.45 19.42 -5.79
C LYS A 280 -1.37 20.34 -5.27
N ASN A 281 -1.28 20.49 -3.95
CA ASN A 281 -0.52 21.56 -3.34
C ASN A 281 0.49 21.09 -2.27
N GLY A 282 0.49 19.81 -1.87
CA GLY A 282 1.28 19.29 -0.76
C GLY A 282 2.70 18.84 -1.09
N ASP A 283 3.17 18.93 -2.34
CA ASP A 283 4.57 18.57 -2.68
C ASP A 283 5.62 19.40 -1.90
N PRO A 284 5.44 20.72 -1.65
CA PRO A 284 6.36 21.49 -0.81
C PRO A 284 6.41 21.01 0.65
N ASP A 285 5.26 20.59 1.22
CA ASP A 285 5.20 20.08 2.59
C ASP A 285 5.95 18.75 2.73
N ILE A 286 5.83 17.88 1.73
CA ILE A 286 6.61 16.62 1.69
C ILE A 286 8.12 16.94 1.75
N GLU A 287 8.57 17.90 0.96
CA GLU A 287 9.99 18.28 0.92
C GLU A 287 10.45 18.89 2.24
N GLU A 288 9.63 19.73 2.87
CA GLU A 288 9.91 20.30 4.19
C GLU A 288 10.03 19.19 5.24
N MET A 289 9.04 18.31 5.34
CA MET A 289 9.04 17.19 6.30
C MET A 289 10.18 16.18 6.05
N ARG A 290 10.54 15.97 4.79
CA ARG A 290 11.63 15.06 4.41
C ARG A 290 13.01 15.59 4.79
N THR A 291 13.19 16.90 4.82
CA THR A 291 14.48 17.57 5.06
C THR A 291 14.69 17.98 6.52
N ALA A 292 13.63 17.99 7.33
CA ALA A 292 13.68 18.28 8.75
C ALA A 292 14.17 17.08 9.57
#